data_e76cff5b57f4ca868b3b9bd8fdc92202
#
_entry.id   e76cff5b57f4ca868b3b9bd8fdc92202
#
_cell.length_a   1.000
_cell.length_b   1.000
_cell.length_c   1.000
_cell.angle_alpha   90.00
_cell.angle_beta   90.00
_cell.angle_gamma   90.00
#
_symmetry.space_group_name_H-M   'P 1'
#
loop_
_entity.id
_entity.type
_entity.pdbx_description
1 polymer ?
#
loop_
_entity_poly.entity_id
_entity_poly.type
_entity_poly.pdbx_seq_one_letter_code
_entity_poly.pdbx_strand_id
1 'polypeptide(L)'
;ISACLVGSEMCIRDRDKWLWAARFYKTRALAKAAIEGGKVHCRGERCKPGKEPKVGEEYVIRTGFDERTVVVQALSVVRRGAPEAQALYAETGESIVRREKAAEQRKAGALGVQTDGRPSKKQRRQLFYLRGGSGEWVE
;
A
#
# COMPACT_ATOMS: atom_id res chain seq x y z
N ILE A 1 26.37 -4.84 -26.06
CA ILE A 1 25.06 -4.28 -25.66
C ILE A 1 24.06 -5.39 -25.34
N SER A 2 23.90 -6.30 -26.27
CA SER A 2 22.95 -7.41 -26.11
C SER A 2 23.27 -8.31 -24.93
N ALA A 3 24.53 -8.62 -24.69
CA ALA A 3 24.94 -9.48 -23.59
C ALA A 3 24.64 -8.86 -22.21
N CYS A 4 24.84 -7.56 -22.08
CA CYS A 4 24.52 -6.85 -20.86
C CYS A 4 23.01 -6.80 -20.63
N LEU A 5 22.26 -6.68 -21.70
CA LEU A 5 20.80 -6.65 -21.63
C LEU A 5 20.20 -7.95 -21.17
N VAL A 6 20.78 -9.08 -21.55
CA VAL A 6 20.29 -10.39 -21.16
C VAL A 6 20.33 -10.57 -19.64
N GLY A 7 21.45 -10.25 -19.01
CA GLY A 7 21.55 -10.31 -17.57
C GLY A 7 20.63 -9.32 -16.85
N SER A 8 20.51 -8.13 -17.38
CA SER A 8 19.65 -7.09 -16.84
C SER A 8 18.17 -7.43 -17.00
N GLU A 9 17.80 -8.00 -18.13
CA GLU A 9 16.42 -8.39 -18.40
C GLU A 9 15.88 -9.41 -17.40
N MET A 10 16.69 -10.40 -17.06
CA MET A 10 16.30 -11.38 -16.05
C MET A 10 16.06 -10.76 -14.68
N CYS A 11 16.76 -9.68 -14.39
CA CYS A 11 16.65 -8.99 -13.10
C CYS A 11 15.48 -8.01 -13.05
N ILE A 12 15.05 -7.48 -14.19
CA ILE A 12 14.02 -6.44 -14.28
C ILE A 12 12.62 -7.03 -14.53
N ARG A 13 12.53 -8.29 -14.91
CA ARG A 13 11.28 -8.94 -15.32
C ARG A 13 10.17 -8.93 -14.29
N ASP A 14 10.51 -8.90 -13.03
CA ASP A 14 9.53 -9.07 -11.97
C ASP A 14 9.10 -7.72 -11.41
N ARG A 15 7.82 -7.43 -11.48
CA ARG A 15 7.22 -6.25 -10.84
C ARG A 15 7.43 -6.24 -9.33
N ASP A 16 7.40 -7.41 -8.71
CA ASP A 16 7.68 -7.58 -7.29
C ASP A 16 9.09 -7.09 -6.94
N LYS A 17 10.06 -7.35 -7.79
CA LYS A 17 11.43 -6.89 -7.62
C LYS A 17 11.55 -5.37 -7.69
N TRP A 18 10.85 -4.74 -8.64
CA TRP A 18 10.82 -3.29 -8.75
C TRP A 18 10.14 -2.65 -7.53
N LEU A 19 9.02 -3.19 -7.09
CA LEU A 19 8.32 -2.71 -5.90
C LEU A 19 9.18 -2.81 -4.64
N TRP A 20 9.92 -3.87 -4.51
CA TRP A 20 10.89 -4.04 -3.43
C TRP A 20 12.04 -3.04 -3.55
N ALA A 21 12.60 -2.85 -4.73
CA ALA A 21 13.67 -1.88 -4.98
C ALA A 21 13.23 -0.43 -4.72
N ALA A 22 12.00 -0.10 -5.07
CA ALA A 22 11.38 1.19 -4.80
C ALA A 22 10.96 1.38 -3.34
N ARG A 23 11.18 0.39 -2.49
CA ARG A 23 10.89 0.40 -1.05
C ARG A 23 9.41 0.53 -0.69
N PHE A 24 8.51 0.12 -1.56
CA PHE A 24 7.09 0.02 -1.22
C PHE A 24 6.80 -1.14 -0.28
N TYR A 25 7.56 -2.22 -0.42
CA TYR A 25 7.45 -3.41 0.42
C TYR A 25 8.80 -3.77 1.02
N LYS A 26 8.76 -4.31 2.21
CA LYS A 26 9.96 -4.66 2.97
C LYS A 26 10.72 -5.84 2.37
N THR A 27 10.01 -6.79 1.76
CA THR A 27 10.58 -7.99 1.13
C THR A 27 9.93 -8.23 -0.24
N ARG A 28 10.63 -8.97 -1.12
CA ARG A 28 10.07 -9.40 -2.41
C ARG A 28 8.84 -10.30 -2.23
N ALA A 29 8.86 -11.14 -1.22
CA ALA A 29 7.74 -12.04 -0.92
C ALA A 29 6.47 -11.25 -0.59
N LEU A 30 6.59 -10.17 0.18
CA LEU A 30 5.47 -9.28 0.49
C LEU A 30 4.97 -8.56 -0.76
N ALA A 31 5.88 -8.09 -1.62
CA ALA A 31 5.53 -7.45 -2.88
C ALA A 31 4.76 -8.41 -3.79
N LYS A 32 5.25 -9.63 -3.94
CA LYS A 32 4.60 -10.68 -4.73
C LYS A 32 3.21 -11.01 -4.19
N ALA A 33 3.09 -11.18 -2.88
CA ALA A 33 1.81 -11.44 -2.22
C ALA A 33 0.82 -10.30 -2.42
N ALA A 34 1.28 -9.05 -2.39
CA ALA A 34 0.45 -7.88 -2.64
C ALA A 34 -0.06 -7.83 -4.09
N ILE A 35 0.77 -8.16 -5.05
CA ILE A 35 0.37 -8.24 -6.46
C ILE A 35 -0.67 -9.34 -6.66
N GLU A 36 -0.42 -10.52 -6.13
CA GLU A 36 -1.34 -11.67 -6.22
C GLU A 36 -2.65 -11.39 -5.49
N GLY A 37 -2.58 -10.69 -4.36
CA GLY A 37 -3.76 -10.31 -3.57
C GLY A 37 -4.58 -9.16 -4.16
N GLY A 38 -4.17 -8.57 -5.27
CA GLY A 38 -4.88 -7.47 -5.91
C GLY A 38 -4.69 -6.11 -5.24
N LYS A 39 -3.66 -5.94 -4.43
CA LYS A 39 -3.32 -4.65 -3.80
C LYS A 39 -2.56 -3.71 -4.74
N VAL A 40 -2.01 -4.23 -5.82
CA VAL A 40 -1.28 -3.48 -6.83
C VAL A 40 -2.01 -3.60 -8.16
N HIS A 41 -2.37 -2.47 -8.73
CA HIS A 41 -3.00 -2.38 -10.04
C HIS A 41 -2.11 -1.60 -11.00
N CYS A 42 -2.10 -2.02 -12.26
CA CYS A 42 -1.40 -1.33 -13.33
C CYS A 42 -2.44 -0.78 -14.30
N ARG A 43 -2.47 0.52 -14.49
CA ARG A 43 -3.44 1.19 -15.37
C ARG A 43 -4.90 0.82 -15.07
N GLY A 44 -5.23 0.61 -13.81
CA GLY A 44 -6.56 0.21 -13.38
C GLY A 44 -6.86 -1.27 -13.48
N GLU A 45 -5.95 -2.07 -14.01
CA GLU A 45 -6.10 -3.51 -14.12
C GLU A 45 -5.23 -4.24 -13.10
N ARG A 46 -5.64 -5.44 -12.75
CA ARG A 46 -4.88 -6.29 -11.83
C ARG A 46 -3.56 -6.72 -12.46
N CYS A 47 -2.48 -6.44 -11.76
CA CYS A 47 -1.13 -6.81 -12.21
C CYS A 47 -0.84 -8.29 -12.02
N LYS A 48 -0.09 -8.83 -12.95
CA LYS A 48 0.53 -10.16 -12.79
C LYS A 48 1.98 -9.99 -12.32
N PRO A 49 2.46 -10.78 -11.34
CA PRO A 49 3.82 -10.62 -10.81
C PRO A 49 4.92 -10.89 -11.83
N GLY A 50 4.69 -11.77 -12.79
CA GLY A 50 5.67 -12.13 -13.80
C GLY A 50 5.83 -11.18 -14.97
N LYS A 51 5.09 -10.08 -15.03
CA LYS A 51 5.23 -9.09 -16.10
C LYS A 51 6.30 -8.06 -15.76
N GLU A 52 6.99 -7.58 -16.78
CA GLU A 52 7.99 -6.54 -16.64
C GLU A 52 7.36 -5.18 -16.35
N PRO A 53 7.90 -4.43 -15.36
CA PRO A 53 7.57 -3.03 -15.24
C PRO A 53 8.18 -2.23 -16.39
N LYS A 54 7.46 -1.25 -16.90
CA LYS A 54 7.93 -0.36 -17.95
C LYS A 54 7.94 1.07 -17.45
N VAL A 55 8.92 1.84 -17.91
CA VAL A 55 8.98 3.27 -17.61
C VAL A 55 7.76 3.97 -18.21
N GLY A 56 7.12 4.81 -17.41
CA GLY A 56 5.89 5.51 -17.78
C GLY A 56 4.60 4.77 -17.43
N GLU A 57 4.68 3.56 -16.90
CA GLU A 57 3.51 2.87 -16.40
C GLU A 57 3.03 3.46 -15.08
N GLU A 58 1.74 3.54 -14.94
CA GLU A 58 1.09 4.00 -13.70
C GLU A 58 0.68 2.80 -12.85
N TYR A 59 1.13 2.79 -11.60
CA TYR A 59 0.78 1.78 -10.62
C TYR A 59 -0.03 2.39 -9.49
N VAL A 60 -1.11 1.73 -9.13
CA VAL A 60 -1.87 2.03 -7.93
C VAL A 60 -1.50 0.99 -6.88
N ILE A 61 -0.86 1.43 -5.81
CA ILE A 61 -0.33 0.57 -4.76
C ILE A 61 -1.08 0.84 -3.47
N ARG A 62 -1.70 -0.19 -2.94
CA ARG A 62 -2.39 -0.11 -1.66
C ARG A 62 -1.48 -0.65 -0.56
N THR A 63 -1.10 0.21 0.36
CA THR A 63 -0.29 -0.14 1.54
C THR A 63 -1.07 0.19 2.80
N GLY A 64 -1.60 -0.83 3.46
CA GLY A 64 -2.43 -0.63 4.66
C GLY A 64 -3.68 0.19 4.36
N PHE A 65 -3.77 1.37 4.95
CA PHE A 65 -4.89 2.29 4.76
C PHE A 65 -4.68 3.29 3.62
N ASP A 66 -3.45 3.39 3.13
CA ASP A 66 -3.09 4.36 2.11
C ASP A 66 -3.05 3.75 0.73
N GLU A 67 -3.52 4.50 -0.23
CA GLU A 67 -3.44 4.15 -1.65
C GLU A 67 -2.60 5.20 -2.35
N ARG A 68 -1.55 4.76 -3.03
CA ARG A 68 -0.63 5.62 -3.76
C ARG A 68 -0.69 5.32 -5.24
N THR A 69 -0.82 6.35 -6.04
CA THR A 69 -0.70 6.25 -7.49
C THR A 69 0.65 6.81 -7.89
N VAL A 70 1.49 5.96 -8.46
CA VAL A 70 2.86 6.31 -8.85
C VAL A 70 3.10 5.99 -10.31
N VAL A 71 3.95 6.78 -10.94
CA VAL A 71 4.40 6.56 -12.32
C VAL A 71 5.85 6.08 -12.28
N VAL A 72 6.14 5.00 -12.97
CA VAL A 72 7.50 4.45 -13.04
C VAL A 72 8.39 5.38 -13.82
N GLN A 73 9.45 5.89 -13.23
CA GLN A 73 10.44 6.74 -13.89
C GLN A 73 11.72 6.01 -14.26
N ALA A 74 12.12 5.06 -13.43
CA ALA A 74 13.32 4.28 -13.66
C ALA A 74 13.14 2.86 -13.15
N LEU A 75 13.90 1.94 -13.73
CA LEU A 75 13.91 0.54 -13.32
C LEU A 75 15.23 0.26 -12.60
N SER A 76 15.14 -0.42 -11.46
CA SER A 76 16.31 -0.84 -10.70
C SER A 76 16.09 -2.25 -10.15
N VAL A 77 17.15 -3.00 -10.14
CA VAL A 77 17.19 -4.36 -9.57
C VAL A 77 17.79 -4.37 -8.17
N VAL A 78 18.39 -3.26 -7.77
CA VAL A 78 19.07 -3.11 -6.48
C VAL A 78 18.25 -2.20 -5.59
N ARG A 79 18.01 -2.67 -4.37
CA ARG A 79 17.38 -1.87 -3.34
C ARG A 79 18.42 -0.96 -2.69
N ARG A 80 18.26 0.34 -2.90
CA ARG A 80 19.14 1.36 -2.36
C ARG A 80 18.45 2.19 -1.28
N GLY A 81 19.09 3.26 -0.83
CA GLY A 81 18.54 4.17 0.17
C GLY A 81 17.22 4.83 -0.27
N ALA A 82 16.51 5.41 0.70
CA ALA A 82 15.22 6.05 0.43
C ALA A 82 15.26 7.13 -0.67
N PRO A 83 16.25 8.04 -0.72
CA PRO A 83 16.32 9.03 -1.79
C PRO A 83 16.45 8.43 -3.18
N GLU A 84 17.26 7.38 -3.32
CA GLU A 84 17.44 6.68 -4.60
C GLU A 84 16.20 5.90 -5.00
N ALA A 85 15.51 5.30 -4.04
CA ALA A 85 14.25 4.62 -4.28
C ALA A 85 13.16 5.58 -4.76
N GLN A 86 13.11 6.78 -4.21
CA GLN A 86 12.16 7.83 -4.66
C GLN A 86 12.42 8.30 -6.08
N ALA A 87 13.66 8.20 -6.56
CA ALA A 87 14.00 8.51 -7.95
C ALA A 87 13.47 7.49 -8.96
N LEU A 88 13.09 6.28 -8.50
CA LEU A 88 12.54 5.23 -9.36
C LEU A 88 11.08 5.48 -9.76
N TYR A 89 10.39 6.31 -9.02
CA TYR A 89 8.98 6.60 -9.25
C TYR A 89 8.64 8.06 -8.94
N ALA A 90 7.54 8.53 -9.51
CA ALA A 90 6.95 9.82 -9.15
C ALA A 90 5.51 9.60 -8.71
N GLU A 91 5.17 10.05 -7.51
CA GLU A 91 3.79 10.03 -7.04
C GLU A 91 2.99 11.15 -7.72
N THR A 92 1.79 10.86 -8.18
CA THR A 92 0.93 11.86 -8.81
C THR A 92 0.38 12.85 -7.76
N GLY A 93 0.20 14.11 -8.16
CA GLY A 93 -0.35 15.14 -7.27
C GLY A 93 -1.74 14.78 -6.74
N GLU A 94 -2.55 14.14 -7.55
CA GLU A 94 -3.87 13.66 -7.16
C GLU A 94 -3.80 12.62 -6.04
N SER A 95 -2.83 11.74 -6.11
CA SER A 95 -2.59 10.72 -5.07
C SER A 95 -2.23 11.36 -3.75
N ILE A 96 -1.36 12.34 -3.76
CA ILE A 96 -0.94 13.09 -2.56
C ILE A 96 -2.15 13.77 -1.90
N VAL A 97 -2.94 14.48 -2.67
CA VAL A 97 -4.14 15.17 -2.18
C VAL A 97 -5.15 14.17 -1.60
N ARG A 98 -5.34 13.05 -2.28
CA ARG A 98 -6.25 11.98 -1.83
C ARG A 98 -5.78 11.38 -0.49
N ARG A 99 -4.49 11.15 -0.34
CA ARG A 99 -3.92 10.63 0.92
C ARG A 99 -4.09 11.64 2.07
N GLU A 100 -3.83 12.90 1.81
CA GLU A 100 -3.98 13.96 2.80
C GLU A 100 -5.43 14.07 3.29
N LYS A 101 -6.39 14.08 2.37
CA LYS A 101 -7.82 14.09 2.70
C LYS A 101 -8.22 12.86 3.52
N ALA A 102 -7.76 11.68 3.13
CA ALA A 102 -8.04 10.46 3.86
C ALA A 102 -7.42 10.46 5.26
N ALA A 103 -6.23 11.02 5.42
CA ALA A 103 -5.57 11.18 6.71
C ALA A 103 -6.33 12.17 7.60
N GLU A 104 -6.80 13.29 7.06
CA GLU A 104 -7.61 14.25 7.78
C GLU A 104 -8.94 13.64 8.24
N GLN A 105 -9.62 12.91 7.38
CA GLN A 105 -10.86 12.21 7.73
C GLN A 105 -10.65 11.18 8.83
N ARG A 106 -9.55 10.44 8.80
CA ARG A 106 -9.21 9.49 9.87
C ARG A 106 -8.94 10.20 11.19
N LYS A 107 -8.22 11.32 11.17
CA LYS A 107 -7.95 12.13 12.35
C LYS A 107 -9.24 12.72 12.92
N ALA A 108 -10.11 13.25 12.07
CA ALA A 108 -11.40 13.80 12.48
C ALA A 108 -12.30 12.72 13.10
N GLY A 109 -12.32 11.51 12.52
CA GLY A 109 -13.05 10.37 13.09
C GLY A 109 -12.47 9.87 14.41
N ALA A 110 -11.16 9.91 14.56
CA ALA A 110 -10.48 9.51 15.79
C ALA A 110 -10.70 10.50 16.94
N LEU A 111 -10.84 11.77 16.65
CA LEU A 111 -11.10 12.82 17.64
C LEU A 111 -12.46 12.67 18.33
N GLY A 112 -13.41 11.97 17.71
CA GLY A 112 -14.73 11.72 18.29
C GLY A 112 -14.77 10.62 19.34
N VAL A 113 -13.73 9.80 19.44
CA VAL A 113 -13.68 8.66 20.36
C VAL A 113 -12.34 8.64 21.09
N GLN A 114 -12.16 9.58 21.99
CA GLN A 114 -11.07 9.48 22.94
C GLN A 114 -11.48 8.51 24.06
N THR A 115 -11.03 7.29 23.95
CA THR A 115 -11.16 6.33 25.04
C THR A 115 -9.83 6.24 25.76
N ASP A 116 -9.83 6.64 27.02
CA ASP A 116 -8.67 6.46 27.89
C ASP A 116 -8.52 4.98 28.24
N GLY A 117 -7.92 4.23 27.31
CA GLY A 117 -7.62 2.83 27.51
C GLY A 117 -8.79 1.88 27.28
N ARG A 118 -8.72 0.72 27.91
CA ARG A 118 -9.72 -0.34 27.75
C ARG A 118 -11.06 0.07 28.39
N PRO A 119 -12.18 -0.01 27.66
CA PRO A 119 -13.47 0.38 28.20
C PRO A 119 -13.83 -0.44 29.44
N SER A 120 -14.40 0.24 30.42
CA SER A 120 -14.87 -0.39 31.65
C SER A 120 -16.06 -1.32 31.37
N LYS A 121 -16.39 -2.20 32.32
CA LYS A 121 -17.53 -3.13 32.22
C LYS A 121 -18.84 -2.39 31.90
N LYS A 122 -19.05 -1.23 32.52
CA LYS A 122 -20.21 -0.38 32.29
C LYS A 122 -20.25 0.18 30.88
N GLN A 123 -19.12 0.69 30.39
CA GLN A 123 -19.00 1.21 29.04
C GLN A 123 -19.20 0.15 27.96
N ARG A 124 -18.70 -1.07 28.19
CA ARG A 124 -18.94 -2.20 27.29
C ARG A 124 -20.41 -2.58 27.19
N ARG A 125 -21.16 -2.54 28.32
CA ARG A 125 -22.59 -2.75 28.30
C ARG A 125 -23.32 -1.68 27.51
N GLN A 126 -22.97 -0.42 27.69
CA GLN A 126 -23.56 0.69 26.92
C GLN A 126 -23.28 0.57 25.42
N LEU A 127 -22.06 0.22 25.02
CA LEU A 127 -21.70 -0.02 23.62
C LEU A 127 -22.51 -1.18 23.03
N PHE A 128 -22.74 -2.23 23.81
CA PHE A 128 -23.56 -3.37 23.39
C PHE A 128 -25.00 -2.96 23.07
N TYR A 129 -25.62 -2.16 23.93
CA TYR A 129 -26.97 -1.64 23.70
C TYR A 129 -27.04 -0.72 22.46
N LEU A 130 -26.03 0.10 22.24
CA LEU A 130 -25.96 0.99 21.08
C LEU A 130 -25.82 0.21 19.77
N ARG A 131 -25.23 -0.98 19.81
CA ARG A 131 -25.11 -1.87 18.63
C ARG A 131 -26.39 -2.67 18.32
N GLY A 132 -27.45 -2.41 19.04
CA GLY A 132 -28.72 -3.14 18.84
C GLY A 132 -28.77 -4.52 19.50
N GLY A 133 -27.94 -4.74 20.51
CA GLY A 133 -27.95 -5.97 21.26
C GLY A 133 -29.16 -6.04 22.20
N SER A 134 -30.12 -6.86 21.87
CA SER A 134 -31.28 -7.19 22.70
C SER A 134 -31.02 -8.46 23.52
N GLY A 135 -29.87 -8.52 24.17
CA GLY A 135 -29.54 -9.67 25.02
C GLY A 135 -29.70 -9.34 26.48
N GLU A 136 -30.51 -10.08 27.18
CA GLU A 136 -30.52 -10.06 28.63
C GLU A 136 -29.16 -10.60 29.14
N TRP A 137 -28.47 -9.79 29.93
CA TRP A 137 -27.30 -10.26 30.62
C TRP A 137 -27.77 -11.03 31.84
N VAL A 138 -27.62 -12.34 31.80
CA VAL A 138 -27.80 -13.18 32.99
C VAL A 138 -26.50 -13.07 33.79
N GLU A 139 -26.60 -12.63 34.99
CA GLU A 139 -25.47 -12.57 35.92
C GLU A 139 -24.99 -13.99 36.30
#